data_c40a0843ca10df9bfd9f92feed2bf488
#
_entry.id   c40a0843ca10df9bfd9f92feed2bf488
#
_cell.length_a   1.000
_cell.length_b   1.000
_cell.length_c   1.000
_cell.angle_alpha   90.00
_cell.angle_beta   90.00
_cell.angle_gamma   90.00
#
_symmetry.space_group_name_H-M   'P 1'
#
loop_
_entity.id
_entity.type
_entity.pdbx_description
1 polymer ?
#
loop_
_entity_poly.entity_id
_entity_poly.type
_entity_poly.pdbx_seq_one_letter_code
_entity_poly.pdbx_strand_id
1 'polypeptide(L)'
;MVSHIELKGWIELEGKRLSNGEVKAILSENPGATSRFGGEFFLKWNGCMARDHFGIMPGDCPAGTVVCNGKDTSRVEPEYPPMDLGETIEIAVRLRSDEGIVALSGGVDSALVAQLAGRECVVVGVADSHDLKRAQQVATELDLPLNMVVVDPGSIEAALVQVLHVIPKIDPVNASVATTLYFVAEWAGSNGYRRILAGQGADELFGGYARYLQTDTLSQDLERDFQCLPVQLSRDQAVAALHNTSFSLPYMDVRVVQAARAIPPGKKVYDGVRKRPLRDVAERYLPHSIAQYEKKAMQYGSGVMREIQRLASQKGHKKSVQDYLAQIAKKEGLNYDVVT
;
A
#
# COMPACT_ATOMS: atom_id res chain seq x y z
N MET A 1 -23.13 7.74 26.76
CA MET A 1 -22.39 8.77 25.98
C MET A 1 -20.92 8.38 25.86
N VAL A 2 -20.33 8.52 24.69
CA VAL A 2 -18.89 8.32 24.46
C VAL A 2 -18.14 9.54 24.98
N SER A 3 -17.29 9.37 25.99
CA SER A 3 -16.54 10.51 26.59
C SER A 3 -15.31 10.87 25.76
N HIS A 4 -14.60 9.84 25.23
CA HIS A 4 -13.37 9.98 24.48
C HIS A 4 -13.29 8.94 23.37
N ILE A 5 -12.65 9.30 22.25
CA ILE A 5 -12.26 8.39 21.18
C ILE A 5 -10.77 8.54 20.89
N GLU A 6 -10.12 7.45 20.52
CA GLU A 6 -8.78 7.42 19.97
C GLU A 6 -8.89 6.89 18.54
N LEU A 7 -8.60 7.73 17.54
CA LEU A 7 -8.67 7.40 16.13
C LEU A 7 -7.29 7.52 15.49
N LYS A 8 -6.81 6.43 14.90
CA LYS A 8 -5.70 6.43 13.94
C LYS A 8 -6.28 6.31 12.54
N GLY A 9 -5.76 7.10 11.61
CA GLY A 9 -6.28 7.14 10.25
C GLY A 9 -7.52 8.01 10.10
N TRP A 10 -8.48 7.61 9.29
CA TRP A 10 -9.66 8.38 8.96
C TRP A 10 -10.87 7.47 8.69
N ILE A 11 -12.05 7.97 9.00
CA ILE A 11 -13.33 7.27 8.83
C ILE A 11 -14.19 8.06 7.82
N GLU A 12 -14.91 7.32 6.99
CA GLU A 12 -16.01 7.87 6.20
C GLU A 12 -17.32 7.13 6.46
N LEU A 13 -18.42 7.80 6.19
CA LEU A 13 -19.75 7.22 6.15
C LEU A 13 -20.47 7.76 4.91
N GLU A 14 -20.95 6.84 4.07
CA GLU A 14 -21.70 7.19 2.85
C GLU A 14 -20.96 8.17 1.90
N GLY A 15 -19.64 8.00 1.78
CA GLY A 15 -18.81 8.82 0.88
C GLY A 15 -18.38 10.18 1.45
N LYS A 16 -18.71 10.46 2.73
CA LYS A 16 -18.28 11.67 3.43
C LYS A 16 -17.27 11.33 4.53
N ARG A 17 -16.12 11.97 4.53
CA ARG A 17 -15.17 11.87 5.66
C ARG A 17 -15.77 12.51 6.92
N LEU A 18 -15.56 11.83 8.03
CA LEU A 18 -16.04 12.27 9.33
C LEU A 18 -14.92 12.92 10.14
N SER A 19 -15.24 14.01 10.82
CA SER A 19 -14.40 14.55 11.89
C SER A 19 -14.48 13.69 13.15
N ASN A 20 -13.51 13.81 14.04
CA ASN A 20 -13.53 13.10 15.34
C ASN A 20 -14.81 13.43 16.15
N GLY A 21 -15.33 14.66 16.05
CA GLY A 21 -16.57 15.07 16.69
C GLY A 21 -17.80 14.33 16.13
N GLU A 22 -17.90 14.20 14.81
CA GLU A 22 -18.98 13.46 14.15
C GLU A 22 -18.93 11.98 14.50
N VAL A 23 -17.74 11.36 14.46
CA VAL A 23 -17.55 9.95 14.88
C VAL A 23 -18.02 9.75 16.31
N LYS A 24 -17.62 10.63 17.23
CA LYS A 24 -18.03 10.58 18.64
C LYS A 24 -19.54 10.73 18.83
N ALA A 25 -20.17 11.64 18.08
CA ALA A 25 -21.62 11.83 18.13
C ALA A 25 -22.36 10.58 17.65
N ILE A 26 -21.99 10.04 16.49
CA ILE A 26 -22.56 8.81 15.93
C ILE A 26 -22.44 7.63 16.89
N LEU A 27 -21.27 7.43 17.49
CA LEU A 27 -21.03 6.34 18.45
C LEU A 27 -21.84 6.51 19.75
N SER A 28 -22.14 7.75 20.16
CA SER A 28 -22.94 8.01 21.35
C SER A 28 -24.41 7.73 21.13
N GLU A 29 -24.92 7.93 19.90
CA GLU A 29 -26.29 7.67 19.52
C GLU A 29 -26.51 6.21 19.11
N ASN A 30 -25.63 5.68 18.26
CA ASN A 30 -25.71 4.31 17.72
C ASN A 30 -24.31 3.68 17.57
N PRO A 31 -23.80 2.97 18.59
CA PRO A 31 -22.52 2.26 18.47
C PRO A 31 -22.47 1.21 17.34
N GLY A 32 -23.63 0.67 16.95
CA GLY A 32 -23.75 -0.28 15.83
C GLY A 32 -23.43 0.34 14.45
N ALA A 33 -23.42 1.67 14.33
CA ALA A 33 -23.05 2.36 13.10
C ALA A 33 -21.60 2.06 12.66
N THR A 34 -20.75 1.57 13.55
CA THR A 34 -19.39 1.12 13.23
C THR A 34 -19.33 0.08 12.12
N SER A 35 -20.35 -0.76 11.96
CA SER A 35 -20.44 -1.74 10.88
C SER A 35 -20.43 -1.11 9.48
N ARG A 36 -20.89 0.14 9.37
CA ARG A 36 -21.02 0.91 8.12
C ARG A 36 -19.84 1.86 7.87
N PHE A 37 -18.88 1.94 8.78
CA PHE A 37 -17.72 2.83 8.61
C PHE A 37 -16.80 2.33 7.51
N GLY A 38 -16.57 3.16 6.51
CA GLY A 38 -15.50 3.02 5.54
C GLY A 38 -14.28 3.83 5.95
N GLY A 39 -13.25 3.77 5.11
CA GLY A 39 -12.00 4.48 5.35
C GLY A 39 -10.85 3.55 5.77
N GLU A 40 -9.82 4.13 6.34
CA GLU A 40 -8.61 3.45 6.79
C GLU A 40 -8.39 3.84 8.25
N PHE A 41 -8.76 2.95 9.17
CA PHE A 41 -8.82 3.36 10.58
C PHE A 41 -8.56 2.24 11.58
N PHE A 42 -8.08 2.66 12.73
CA PHE A 42 -8.18 1.94 13.99
C PHE A 42 -8.79 2.87 15.03
N LEU A 43 -9.89 2.49 15.63
CA LEU A 43 -10.73 3.30 16.52
C LEU A 43 -10.89 2.61 17.86
N LYS A 44 -10.68 3.36 18.97
CA LYS A 44 -10.97 2.89 20.34
C LYS A 44 -11.98 3.85 21.02
N TRP A 45 -12.93 3.27 21.77
CA TRP A 45 -13.91 4.03 22.58
C TRP A 45 -14.49 3.11 23.67
N ASN A 46 -14.71 3.62 24.87
CA ASN A 46 -15.47 2.97 25.95
C ASN A 46 -15.22 1.46 26.13
N GLY A 47 -13.97 0.99 26.07
CA GLY A 47 -13.64 -0.44 26.15
C GLY A 47 -13.91 -1.23 24.86
N CYS A 48 -14.31 -0.58 23.79
CA CYS A 48 -14.45 -1.14 22.46
C CYS A 48 -13.31 -0.71 21.54
N MET A 49 -13.04 -1.52 20.51
CA MET A 49 -12.15 -1.18 19.41
C MET A 49 -12.72 -1.68 18.07
N ALA A 50 -12.46 -0.95 17.01
CA ALA A 50 -12.82 -1.35 15.65
C ALA A 50 -11.66 -1.08 14.69
N ARG A 51 -11.53 -1.93 13.68
CA ARG A 51 -10.51 -1.79 12.66
C ARG A 51 -11.14 -1.84 11.27
N ASP A 52 -10.62 -1.05 10.34
CA ASP A 52 -11.11 -1.00 8.97
C ASP A 52 -11.22 -2.39 8.31
N HIS A 53 -12.05 -2.49 7.28
CA HIS A 53 -12.45 -3.76 6.65
C HIS A 53 -11.25 -4.63 6.23
N PHE A 54 -10.21 -4.05 5.64
CA PHE A 54 -9.03 -4.77 5.18
C PHE A 54 -7.86 -4.75 6.17
N GLY A 55 -7.98 -4.02 7.29
CA GLY A 55 -6.92 -3.86 8.26
C GLY A 55 -5.73 -3.05 7.74
N ILE A 56 -5.99 -2.02 6.93
CA ILE A 56 -4.95 -1.12 6.41
C ILE A 56 -4.25 -0.42 7.56
N MET A 57 -5.03 0.14 8.50
CA MET A 57 -4.42 0.73 9.69
C MET A 57 -4.05 -0.33 10.72
N PRO A 58 -2.83 -0.28 11.29
CA PRO A 58 -2.42 -1.17 12.37
C PRO A 58 -3.29 -0.97 13.62
N GLY A 59 -3.67 -2.08 14.28
CA GLY A 59 -4.50 -2.03 15.48
C GLY A 59 -4.54 -3.36 16.24
N ASP A 60 -5.04 -3.32 17.47
CA ASP A 60 -5.01 -4.42 18.43
C ASP A 60 -6.21 -5.39 18.26
N CYS A 61 -7.02 -5.25 17.22
CA CYS A 61 -8.07 -6.19 16.86
C CYS A 61 -7.93 -6.67 15.41
N PRO A 62 -8.55 -7.82 15.06
CA PRO A 62 -8.53 -8.31 13.68
C PRO A 62 -9.13 -7.31 12.68
N ALA A 63 -8.69 -7.40 11.43
CA ALA A 63 -9.24 -6.60 10.33
C ALA A 63 -10.75 -6.82 10.19
N GLY A 64 -11.50 -5.76 9.91
CA GLY A 64 -12.94 -5.81 9.69
C GLY A 64 -13.74 -6.24 10.94
N THR A 65 -13.24 -6.05 12.16
CA THR A 65 -13.94 -6.44 13.38
C THR A 65 -14.21 -5.28 14.32
N VAL A 66 -15.25 -5.43 15.13
CA VAL A 66 -15.53 -4.62 16.30
C VAL A 66 -15.43 -5.54 17.53
N VAL A 67 -14.54 -5.20 18.44
CA VAL A 67 -14.27 -5.96 19.67
C VAL A 67 -14.64 -5.09 20.87
N CYS A 68 -15.52 -5.55 21.75
CA CYS A 68 -15.87 -4.85 22.99
C CYS A 68 -15.60 -5.74 24.21
N ASN A 69 -14.85 -5.23 25.17
CA ASN A 69 -14.48 -5.95 26.39
C ASN A 69 -13.86 -7.35 26.08
N GLY A 70 -13.02 -7.39 25.03
CA GLY A 70 -12.33 -8.61 24.60
C GLY A 70 -13.18 -9.62 23.82
N LYS A 71 -14.41 -9.27 23.43
CA LYS A 71 -15.30 -10.15 22.66
C LYS A 71 -15.63 -9.52 21.31
N ASP A 72 -15.60 -10.31 20.26
CA ASP A 72 -16.10 -9.91 18.94
C ASP A 72 -17.60 -9.64 19.03
N THR A 73 -18.02 -8.44 18.62
CA THR A 73 -19.42 -8.02 18.72
C THR A 73 -20.09 -7.82 17.37
N SER A 74 -19.34 -7.34 16.37
CA SER A 74 -19.84 -7.15 15.01
C SER A 74 -18.69 -7.03 14.01
N ARG A 75 -19.06 -6.89 12.71
CA ARG A 75 -18.11 -6.68 11.62
C ARG A 75 -18.14 -5.23 11.15
N VAL A 76 -17.01 -4.76 10.60
CA VAL A 76 -16.89 -3.53 9.82
C VAL A 76 -16.99 -3.92 8.35
N GLU A 77 -18.18 -3.82 7.79
CA GLU A 77 -18.52 -4.24 6.44
C GLU A 77 -19.38 -3.15 5.77
N PRO A 78 -18.77 -2.02 5.36
CA PRO A 78 -19.51 -0.98 4.67
C PRO A 78 -20.01 -1.50 3.31
N GLU A 79 -21.28 -1.23 3.03
CA GLU A 79 -21.94 -1.61 1.78
C GLU A 79 -22.11 -0.39 0.90
N TYR A 80 -21.83 -0.55 -0.40
CA TYR A 80 -22.00 0.47 -1.40
C TYR A 80 -22.76 -0.08 -2.60
N PRO A 81 -23.56 0.74 -3.29
CA PRO A 81 -24.21 0.32 -4.52
C PRO A 81 -23.17 -0.06 -5.59
N PRO A 82 -23.49 -0.96 -6.52
CA PRO A 82 -22.64 -1.24 -7.68
C PRO A 82 -22.36 0.04 -8.47
N MET A 83 -21.07 0.27 -8.82
CA MET A 83 -20.61 1.48 -9.50
C MET A 83 -19.61 1.12 -10.60
N ASP A 84 -19.38 2.02 -11.56
CA ASP A 84 -18.30 1.89 -12.56
C ASP A 84 -16.94 1.89 -11.88
N LEU A 85 -16.00 1.09 -12.39
CA LEU A 85 -14.67 0.98 -11.82
C LEU A 85 -13.94 2.33 -11.78
N GLY A 86 -14.04 3.14 -12.82
CA GLY A 86 -13.43 4.46 -12.89
C GLY A 86 -13.98 5.38 -11.81
N GLU A 87 -15.30 5.40 -11.65
CA GLU A 87 -15.98 6.18 -10.61
C GLU A 87 -15.53 5.74 -9.19
N THR A 88 -15.44 4.42 -8.95
CA THR A 88 -14.97 3.93 -7.65
C THR A 88 -13.53 4.35 -7.34
N ILE A 89 -12.64 4.32 -8.33
CA ILE A 89 -11.25 4.76 -8.18
C ILE A 89 -11.18 6.28 -7.93
N GLU A 90 -11.97 7.08 -8.66
CA GLU A 90 -12.03 8.54 -8.41
C GLU A 90 -12.47 8.85 -6.97
N ILE A 91 -13.55 8.23 -6.50
CA ILE A 91 -14.03 8.41 -5.12
C ILE A 91 -12.97 7.99 -4.12
N ALA A 92 -12.36 6.83 -4.33
CA ALA A 92 -11.33 6.29 -3.45
C ALA A 92 -10.11 7.21 -3.32
N VAL A 93 -9.63 7.75 -4.44
CA VAL A 93 -8.51 8.72 -4.44
C VAL A 93 -8.95 10.03 -3.81
N ARG A 94 -10.09 10.60 -4.19
CA ARG A 94 -10.60 11.88 -3.64
C ARG A 94 -10.75 11.84 -2.13
N LEU A 95 -11.26 10.75 -1.56
CA LEU A 95 -11.41 10.57 -0.11
C LEU A 95 -10.07 10.58 0.63
N ARG A 96 -8.95 10.34 -0.07
CA ARG A 96 -7.61 10.25 0.49
C ARG A 96 -6.73 11.45 0.20
N SER A 97 -7.18 12.33 -0.72
CA SER A 97 -6.37 13.43 -1.27
C SER A 97 -6.54 14.77 -0.55
N ASP A 98 -7.22 14.81 0.61
CA ASP A 98 -7.33 16.02 1.44
C ASP A 98 -5.96 16.47 1.98
N GLU A 99 -5.06 15.52 2.22
CA GLU A 99 -3.67 15.74 2.66
C GLU A 99 -2.76 14.63 2.11
N GLY A 100 -1.46 14.80 2.30
CA GLY A 100 -0.46 13.77 1.99
C GLY A 100 0.30 14.00 0.70
N ILE A 101 1.16 13.04 0.39
CA ILE A 101 2.02 12.98 -0.81
C ILE A 101 1.79 11.67 -1.54
N VAL A 102 2.04 11.62 -2.86
CA VAL A 102 1.88 10.40 -3.65
C VAL A 102 3.23 9.72 -3.90
N ALA A 103 3.34 8.43 -3.59
CA ALA A 103 4.47 7.61 -3.98
C ALA A 103 4.37 7.25 -5.47
N LEU A 104 5.11 7.99 -6.32
CA LEU A 104 5.07 7.86 -7.78
C LEU A 104 6.23 6.98 -8.28
N SER A 105 5.91 5.79 -8.74
CA SER A 105 6.90 4.84 -9.29
C SER A 105 6.97 4.87 -10.83
N GLY A 106 6.11 5.66 -11.48
CA GLY A 106 6.00 5.76 -12.93
C GLY A 106 5.27 4.59 -13.62
N GLY A 107 4.71 3.63 -12.88
CA GLY A 107 3.76 2.63 -13.37
C GLY A 107 2.32 3.18 -13.40
N VAL A 108 1.44 2.55 -14.18
CA VAL A 108 0.05 2.97 -14.36
C VAL A 108 -0.70 3.17 -13.04
N ASP A 109 -0.49 2.27 -12.06
CA ASP A 109 -1.19 2.31 -10.77
C ASP A 109 -0.92 3.61 -10.01
N SER A 110 0.36 3.92 -9.81
CA SER A 110 0.78 5.14 -9.09
C SER A 110 0.54 6.41 -9.91
N ALA A 111 0.64 6.33 -11.23
CA ALA A 111 0.38 7.47 -12.11
C ALA A 111 -1.10 7.85 -12.09
N LEU A 112 -2.02 6.87 -12.10
CA LEU A 112 -3.46 7.13 -11.99
C LEU A 112 -3.82 7.74 -10.63
N VAL A 113 -3.25 7.21 -9.55
CA VAL A 113 -3.43 7.81 -8.21
C VAL A 113 -2.89 9.24 -8.17
N ALA A 114 -1.70 9.50 -8.72
CA ALA A 114 -1.09 10.83 -8.73
C ALA A 114 -1.91 11.84 -9.52
N GLN A 115 -2.37 11.46 -10.72
CA GLN A 115 -3.20 12.30 -11.57
C GLN A 115 -4.52 12.68 -10.91
N LEU A 116 -5.22 11.69 -10.34
CA LEU A 116 -6.51 11.92 -9.68
C LEU A 116 -6.38 12.65 -8.35
N ALA A 117 -5.27 12.45 -7.62
CA ALA A 117 -5.02 13.14 -6.38
C ALA A 117 -4.63 14.61 -6.56
N GLY A 118 -3.99 14.97 -7.68
CA GLY A 118 -3.47 16.32 -7.92
C GLY A 118 -2.51 16.79 -6.82
N ARG A 119 -1.72 15.88 -6.24
CA ARG A 119 -0.82 16.13 -5.12
C ARG A 119 0.64 16.03 -5.55
N GLU A 120 1.49 16.64 -4.75
CA GLU A 120 2.93 16.48 -4.85
C GLU A 120 3.34 15.01 -4.77
N CYS A 121 4.37 14.63 -5.52
CA CYS A 121 4.84 13.26 -5.64
C CYS A 121 6.24 13.09 -5.06
N VAL A 122 6.53 11.86 -4.62
CA VAL A 122 7.89 11.43 -4.23
C VAL A 122 8.24 10.12 -4.92
N VAL A 123 9.47 10.01 -5.37
CA VAL A 123 10.08 8.78 -5.88
C VAL A 123 11.41 8.54 -5.22
N VAL A 124 11.70 7.27 -4.89
CA VAL A 124 12.95 6.83 -4.27
C VAL A 124 13.64 5.80 -5.14
N GLY A 125 14.95 5.89 -5.22
CA GLY A 125 15.78 4.88 -5.90
C GLY A 125 17.27 5.18 -5.80
N VAL A 126 18.08 4.20 -6.18
CA VAL A 126 19.52 4.44 -6.36
C VAL A 126 19.75 5.32 -7.59
N ALA A 127 20.91 5.96 -7.64
CA ALA A 127 21.29 6.80 -8.79
C ALA A 127 21.08 6.04 -10.12
N ASP A 128 20.53 6.74 -11.10
CA ASP A 128 20.24 6.20 -12.43
C ASP A 128 19.24 5.03 -12.48
N SER A 129 18.53 4.75 -11.39
CA SER A 129 17.53 3.69 -11.36
C SER A 129 16.40 3.91 -12.37
N HIS A 130 15.77 2.83 -12.78
CA HIS A 130 14.67 2.87 -13.72
C HIS A 130 13.48 3.68 -13.18
N ASP A 131 13.13 3.48 -11.90
CA ASP A 131 11.96 4.14 -11.29
C ASP A 131 12.16 5.65 -11.17
N LEU A 132 13.39 6.15 -10.82
CA LEU A 132 13.68 7.59 -10.82
C LEU A 132 13.45 8.20 -12.20
N LYS A 133 14.04 7.59 -13.24
CA LYS A 133 13.92 8.10 -14.63
C LYS A 133 12.48 8.07 -15.12
N ARG A 134 11.77 6.99 -14.85
CA ARG A 134 10.39 6.82 -15.31
C ARG A 134 9.41 7.73 -14.56
N ALA A 135 9.55 7.86 -13.24
CA ALA A 135 8.72 8.78 -12.46
C ALA A 135 8.93 10.23 -12.90
N GLN A 136 10.17 10.64 -13.21
CA GLN A 136 10.46 11.97 -13.74
C GLN A 136 9.76 12.21 -15.09
N GLN A 137 9.81 11.24 -16.01
CA GLN A 137 9.11 11.34 -17.29
C GLN A 137 7.59 11.49 -17.09
N VAL A 138 7.00 10.64 -16.24
CA VAL A 138 5.57 10.66 -15.95
C VAL A 138 5.16 11.98 -15.28
N ALA A 139 5.91 12.42 -14.27
CA ALA A 139 5.61 13.68 -13.58
C ALA A 139 5.71 14.89 -14.53
N THR A 140 6.68 14.90 -15.43
CA THR A 140 6.82 15.96 -16.47
C THR A 140 5.64 15.93 -17.44
N GLU A 141 5.23 14.74 -17.92
CA GLU A 141 4.12 14.60 -18.88
C GLU A 141 2.76 14.96 -18.26
N LEU A 142 2.59 14.75 -16.94
CA LEU A 142 1.37 15.04 -16.18
C LEU A 142 1.40 16.41 -15.46
N ASP A 143 2.46 17.19 -15.61
CA ASP A 143 2.67 18.48 -14.90
C ASP A 143 2.51 18.34 -13.35
N LEU A 144 3.11 17.29 -12.78
CA LEU A 144 3.04 17.01 -11.35
C LEU A 144 4.35 17.39 -10.65
N PRO A 145 4.31 18.08 -9.50
CA PRO A 145 5.50 18.33 -8.68
C PRO A 145 6.09 17.00 -8.18
N LEU A 146 7.40 16.79 -8.41
CA LEU A 146 8.09 15.55 -8.05
C LEU A 146 9.34 15.80 -7.23
N ASN A 147 9.42 15.14 -6.08
CA ASN A 147 10.63 15.04 -5.26
C ASN A 147 11.36 13.73 -5.56
N MET A 148 12.60 13.84 -5.99
CA MET A 148 13.45 12.68 -6.32
C MET A 148 14.44 12.44 -5.19
N VAL A 149 14.32 11.29 -4.53
CA VAL A 149 15.18 10.86 -3.42
C VAL A 149 16.18 9.82 -3.92
N VAL A 150 17.43 10.24 -4.07
CA VAL A 150 18.52 9.35 -4.47
C VAL A 150 19.16 8.78 -3.21
N VAL A 151 19.15 7.45 -3.08
CA VAL A 151 19.71 6.75 -1.92
C VAL A 151 21.07 6.13 -2.24
N ASP A 152 21.99 6.24 -1.30
CA ASP A 152 23.32 5.66 -1.41
C ASP A 152 23.39 4.27 -0.72
N PRO A 153 24.42 3.46 -1.05
CA PRO A 153 24.55 2.11 -0.51
C PRO A 153 24.71 2.03 1.02
N GLY A 154 25.35 3.03 1.63
CA GLY A 154 25.54 3.06 3.08
C GLY A 154 24.22 3.30 3.80
N SER A 155 23.42 4.23 3.29
CA SER A 155 22.05 4.48 3.79
C SER A 155 21.16 3.24 3.63
N ILE A 156 21.29 2.48 2.53
CA ILE A 156 20.54 1.22 2.32
C ILE A 156 20.91 0.18 3.37
N GLU A 157 22.20 0.00 3.71
CA GLU A 157 22.62 -0.95 4.74
C GLU A 157 22.05 -0.56 6.11
N ALA A 158 22.08 0.72 6.47
CA ALA A 158 21.52 1.22 7.73
C ALA A 158 19.98 1.06 7.80
N ALA A 159 19.28 1.43 6.73
CA ALA A 159 17.82 1.27 6.64
C ALA A 159 17.39 -0.19 6.69
N LEU A 160 18.16 -1.09 6.05
CA LEU A 160 17.88 -2.53 6.05
C LEU A 160 17.85 -3.08 7.48
N VAL A 161 18.79 -2.67 8.35
CA VAL A 161 18.78 -3.08 9.76
C VAL A 161 17.48 -2.66 10.45
N GLN A 162 17.06 -1.39 10.30
CA GLN A 162 15.82 -0.88 10.90
C GLN A 162 14.57 -1.62 10.39
N VAL A 163 14.55 -1.88 9.08
CA VAL A 163 13.45 -2.59 8.42
C VAL A 163 13.30 -4.01 8.95
N LEU A 164 14.41 -4.75 9.13
CA LEU A 164 14.36 -6.12 9.62
C LEU A 164 13.78 -6.25 11.03
N HIS A 165 13.84 -5.20 11.85
CA HIS A 165 13.21 -5.17 13.18
C HIS A 165 11.68 -5.10 13.15
N VAL A 166 11.07 -4.63 12.07
CA VAL A 166 9.63 -4.33 12.04
C VAL A 166 8.84 -5.14 11.03
N ILE A 167 9.48 -5.73 10.01
CA ILE A 167 8.74 -6.48 8.99
C ILE A 167 8.32 -7.87 9.51
N PRO A 168 7.09 -8.33 9.17
CA PRO A 168 6.56 -9.59 9.70
C PRO A 168 7.24 -10.83 9.11
N LYS A 169 7.89 -10.68 7.95
CA LYS A 169 8.58 -11.79 7.26
C LYS A 169 9.89 -11.31 6.64
N ILE A 170 10.99 -11.97 7.01
CA ILE A 170 12.33 -11.66 6.51
C ILE A 170 12.65 -12.58 5.32
N ASP A 171 12.56 -12.03 4.12
CA ASP A 171 13.05 -12.64 2.87
C ASP A 171 13.55 -11.52 1.93
N PRO A 172 14.31 -11.84 0.87
CA PRO A 172 14.92 -10.84 0.01
C PRO A 172 13.92 -9.88 -0.64
N VAL A 173 12.74 -10.35 -1.03
CA VAL A 173 11.72 -9.52 -1.68
C VAL A 173 11.10 -8.56 -0.66
N ASN A 174 10.64 -9.09 0.49
CA ASN A 174 10.06 -8.26 1.55
C ASN A 174 11.07 -7.24 2.07
N ALA A 175 12.30 -7.62 2.34
CA ALA A 175 13.35 -6.71 2.80
C ALA A 175 13.63 -5.60 1.78
N SER A 176 13.71 -5.93 0.48
CA SER A 176 13.97 -4.93 -0.56
C SER A 176 12.81 -3.95 -0.76
N VAL A 177 11.57 -4.45 -0.82
CA VAL A 177 10.38 -3.60 -0.93
C VAL A 177 10.26 -2.70 0.30
N ALA A 178 10.37 -3.26 1.49
CA ALA A 178 10.30 -2.54 2.75
C ALA A 178 11.40 -1.46 2.87
N THR A 179 12.65 -1.76 2.44
CA THR A 179 13.73 -0.77 2.44
C THR A 179 13.46 0.38 1.46
N THR A 180 12.86 0.10 0.30
CA THR A 180 12.44 1.17 -0.63
C THR A 180 11.36 2.04 0.00
N LEU A 181 10.34 1.44 0.62
CA LEU A 181 9.26 2.14 1.29
C LEU A 181 9.72 2.90 2.54
N TYR A 182 10.76 2.41 3.23
CA TYR A 182 11.40 3.11 4.33
C TYR A 182 11.85 4.53 3.90
N PHE A 183 12.58 4.65 2.81
CA PHE A 183 13.04 5.95 2.33
C PHE A 183 11.90 6.85 1.83
N VAL A 184 10.84 6.28 1.26
CA VAL A 184 9.62 7.04 0.95
C VAL A 184 9.00 7.62 2.22
N ALA A 185 8.87 6.80 3.26
CA ALA A 185 8.30 7.19 4.55
C ALA A 185 9.21 8.18 5.31
N GLU A 186 10.52 7.95 5.30
CA GLU A 186 11.53 8.84 5.90
C GLU A 186 11.45 10.24 5.30
N TRP A 187 11.46 10.32 3.96
CA TRP A 187 11.35 11.61 3.28
C TRP A 187 10.01 12.27 3.59
N ALA A 188 8.90 11.55 3.49
CA ALA A 188 7.58 12.09 3.78
C ALA A 188 7.49 12.62 5.22
N GLY A 189 7.89 11.83 6.22
CA GLY A 189 7.88 12.24 7.62
C GLY A 189 8.76 13.44 7.92
N SER A 190 9.96 13.50 7.33
CA SER A 190 10.91 14.60 7.47
C SER A 190 10.40 15.91 6.83
N ASN A 191 9.51 15.82 5.85
CA ASN A 191 8.87 16.96 5.21
C ASN A 191 7.46 17.27 5.74
N GLY A 192 7.08 16.66 6.87
CA GLY A 192 5.83 16.97 7.57
C GLY A 192 4.60 16.24 7.07
N TYR A 193 4.73 15.35 6.08
CA TYR A 193 3.61 14.53 5.60
C TYR A 193 3.34 13.39 6.56
N ARG A 194 2.05 13.12 6.82
CA ARG A 194 1.60 11.99 7.65
C ARG A 194 1.00 10.87 6.82
N ARG A 195 0.51 11.19 5.62
CA ARG A 195 -0.13 10.24 4.70
C ARG A 195 0.65 10.13 3.40
N ILE A 196 0.83 8.90 2.93
CA ILE A 196 1.46 8.58 1.65
C ILE A 196 0.44 7.79 0.83
N LEU A 197 -0.08 8.40 -0.23
CA LEU A 197 -0.96 7.70 -1.16
C LEU A 197 -0.12 6.79 -2.06
N ALA A 198 -0.56 5.54 -2.23
CA ALA A 198 0.22 4.57 -2.98
C ALA A 198 -0.64 3.56 -3.74
N GLY A 199 -0.05 2.92 -4.74
CA GLY A 199 -0.74 2.04 -5.69
C GLY A 199 -0.83 0.57 -5.29
N GLN A 200 -0.54 0.20 -4.04
CA GLN A 200 -0.62 -1.19 -3.56
C GLN A 200 -2.05 -1.74 -3.67
N GLY A 201 -2.15 -3.05 -3.88
CA GLY A 201 -3.40 -3.75 -4.12
C GLY A 201 -3.82 -3.84 -5.59
N ALA A 202 -3.30 -2.97 -6.46
CA ALA A 202 -3.65 -2.98 -7.88
C ALA A 202 -3.18 -4.26 -8.60
N ASP A 203 -2.02 -4.80 -8.25
CA ASP A 203 -1.49 -6.03 -8.86
C ASP A 203 -2.39 -7.24 -8.56
N GLU A 204 -2.84 -7.37 -7.34
CA GLU A 204 -3.69 -8.45 -6.86
C GLU A 204 -5.11 -8.33 -7.42
N LEU A 205 -5.66 -7.12 -7.47
CA LEU A 205 -7.03 -6.90 -7.94
C LEU A 205 -7.18 -7.05 -9.45
N PHE A 206 -6.18 -6.57 -10.22
CA PHE A 206 -6.30 -6.46 -11.67
C PHE A 206 -5.38 -7.40 -12.46
N GLY A 207 -4.63 -8.27 -11.78
CA GLY A 207 -3.75 -9.24 -12.44
C GLY A 207 -2.44 -8.63 -12.96
N GLY A 208 -1.69 -7.93 -12.08
CA GLY A 208 -0.48 -7.22 -12.47
C GLY A 208 0.80 -8.07 -12.53
N TYR A 209 0.83 -9.23 -11.93
CA TYR A 209 2.04 -10.08 -11.89
C TYR A 209 2.30 -10.79 -13.22
N ALA A 210 3.56 -10.83 -13.65
CA ALA A 210 3.94 -11.46 -14.93
C ALA A 210 3.54 -12.94 -15.03
N ARG A 211 3.52 -13.66 -13.89
CA ARG A 211 3.12 -15.08 -13.85
C ARG A 211 1.68 -15.32 -14.28
N TYR A 212 0.79 -14.31 -14.18
CA TYR A 212 -0.60 -14.44 -14.61
C TYR A 212 -0.78 -14.59 -16.13
N LEU A 213 0.25 -14.26 -16.92
CA LEU A 213 0.26 -14.50 -18.38
C LEU A 213 0.46 -15.97 -18.75
N GLN A 214 0.90 -16.80 -17.80
CA GLN A 214 1.31 -18.18 -18.05
C GLN A 214 0.58 -19.20 -17.16
N THR A 215 -0.43 -18.76 -16.41
CA THR A 215 -1.16 -19.63 -15.49
C THR A 215 -2.47 -20.13 -16.10
N ASP A 216 -2.79 -21.40 -15.85
CA ASP A 216 -4.08 -22.00 -16.19
C ASP A 216 -5.12 -21.83 -15.04
N THR A 217 -4.67 -21.30 -13.89
CA THR A 217 -5.46 -21.14 -12.66
C THR A 217 -5.62 -19.68 -12.22
N LEU A 218 -5.77 -18.76 -13.19
CA LEU A 218 -5.77 -17.32 -12.95
C LEU A 218 -6.73 -16.87 -11.83
N SER A 219 -7.94 -17.42 -11.78
CA SER A 219 -8.92 -17.09 -10.75
C SER A 219 -8.44 -17.45 -9.34
N GLN A 220 -7.87 -18.61 -9.19
CA GLN A 220 -7.35 -19.11 -7.91
C GLN A 220 -6.10 -18.34 -7.50
N ASP A 221 -5.23 -18.02 -8.46
CA ASP A 221 -4.01 -17.26 -8.21
C ASP A 221 -4.31 -15.83 -7.76
N LEU A 222 -5.27 -15.16 -8.41
CA LEU A 222 -5.72 -13.83 -8.01
C LEU A 222 -6.31 -13.82 -6.59
N GLU A 223 -7.16 -14.81 -6.26
CA GLU A 223 -7.75 -14.89 -4.92
C GLU A 223 -6.68 -15.19 -3.86
N ARG A 224 -5.78 -16.14 -4.10
CA ARG A 224 -4.68 -16.46 -3.20
C ARG A 224 -3.80 -15.23 -2.93
N ASP A 225 -3.45 -14.49 -4.00
CA ASP A 225 -2.57 -13.33 -3.87
C ASP A 225 -3.28 -12.16 -3.15
N PHE A 226 -4.58 -11.99 -3.38
CA PHE A 226 -5.38 -11.03 -2.62
C PHE A 226 -5.44 -11.41 -1.13
N GLN A 227 -5.60 -12.69 -0.80
CA GLN A 227 -5.58 -13.18 0.59
C GLN A 227 -4.22 -13.01 1.28
N CYS A 228 -3.12 -12.88 0.52
CA CYS A 228 -1.79 -12.59 1.05
C CYS A 228 -1.53 -11.09 1.33
N LEU A 229 -2.41 -10.19 0.85
CA LEU A 229 -2.26 -8.74 1.05
C LEU A 229 -2.10 -8.32 2.52
N PRO A 230 -2.80 -8.88 3.51
CA PRO A 230 -2.62 -8.47 4.91
C PRO A 230 -1.17 -8.50 5.40
N VAL A 231 -0.36 -9.45 4.94
CA VAL A 231 1.07 -9.54 5.29
C VAL A 231 1.86 -8.39 4.65
N GLN A 232 1.54 -8.06 3.38
CA GLN A 232 2.17 -6.95 2.67
C GLN A 232 1.78 -5.60 3.32
N LEU A 233 0.50 -5.41 3.64
CA LEU A 233 0.00 -4.22 4.32
C LEU A 233 0.66 -4.04 5.69
N SER A 234 0.78 -5.11 6.46
CA SER A 234 1.45 -5.08 7.76
C SER A 234 2.92 -4.67 7.63
N ARG A 235 3.66 -5.19 6.64
CA ARG A 235 5.03 -4.79 6.32
C ARG A 235 5.12 -3.30 6.00
N ASP A 236 4.28 -2.81 5.08
CA ASP A 236 4.33 -1.45 4.57
C ASP A 236 4.00 -0.44 5.68
N GLN A 237 2.97 -0.71 6.46
CA GLN A 237 2.58 0.15 7.58
C GLN A 237 3.58 0.13 8.74
N ALA A 238 4.20 -1.02 9.03
CA ALA A 238 5.24 -1.12 10.06
C ALA A 238 6.44 -0.24 9.71
N VAL A 239 6.85 -0.24 8.45
CA VAL A 239 7.94 0.62 7.96
C VAL A 239 7.54 2.09 7.97
N ALA A 240 6.33 2.44 7.54
CA ALA A 240 5.85 3.82 7.57
C ALA A 240 5.79 4.39 9.00
N ALA A 241 5.42 3.56 9.97
CA ALA A 241 5.32 3.94 11.37
C ALA A 241 6.66 4.36 11.98
N LEU A 242 7.81 3.86 11.48
CA LEU A 242 9.15 4.29 11.90
C LEU A 242 9.38 5.81 11.71
N HIS A 243 8.65 6.40 10.77
CA HIS A 243 8.75 7.83 10.42
C HIS A 243 7.48 8.62 10.73
N ASN A 244 6.61 8.09 11.59
CA ASN A 244 5.31 8.69 11.95
C ASN A 244 4.43 8.99 10.72
N THR A 245 4.48 8.16 9.70
CA THR A 245 3.64 8.22 8.50
C THR A 245 2.76 6.97 8.38
N SER A 246 1.85 6.96 7.42
CA SER A 246 1.07 5.78 7.04
C SER A 246 0.83 5.76 5.53
N PHE A 247 0.78 4.57 4.94
CA PHE A 247 0.32 4.38 3.56
C PHE A 247 -1.20 4.39 3.51
N SER A 248 -1.75 5.10 2.55
CA SER A 248 -3.17 5.19 2.24
C SER A 248 -3.38 4.63 0.83
N LEU A 249 -4.31 3.67 0.70
CA LEU A 249 -4.34 2.72 -0.40
C LEU A 249 -5.66 2.78 -1.16
N PRO A 250 -5.80 3.66 -2.18
CA PRO A 250 -7.05 3.83 -2.92
C PRO A 250 -7.59 2.53 -3.54
N TYR A 251 -6.72 1.63 -4.02
CA TYR A 251 -7.16 0.36 -4.58
C TYR A 251 -7.71 -0.62 -3.53
N MET A 252 -7.42 -0.40 -2.26
CA MET A 252 -8.00 -1.14 -1.13
C MET A 252 -9.28 -0.49 -0.58
N ASP A 253 -9.87 0.47 -1.28
CA ASP A 253 -11.23 0.93 -0.96
C ASP A 253 -12.24 -0.18 -1.27
N VAL A 254 -13.21 -0.38 -0.36
CA VAL A 254 -14.22 -1.46 -0.51
C VAL A 254 -14.97 -1.34 -1.83
N ARG A 255 -15.28 -0.12 -2.31
CA ARG A 255 -15.93 0.13 -3.61
C ARG A 255 -15.08 -0.39 -4.75
N VAL A 256 -13.78 -0.07 -4.76
CA VAL A 256 -12.84 -0.51 -5.80
C VAL A 256 -12.68 -2.02 -5.78
N VAL A 257 -12.56 -2.62 -4.61
CA VAL A 257 -12.44 -4.08 -4.46
C VAL A 257 -13.70 -4.77 -4.98
N GLN A 258 -14.90 -4.27 -4.63
CA GLN A 258 -16.17 -4.81 -5.11
C GLN A 258 -16.28 -4.71 -6.63
N ALA A 259 -16.01 -3.54 -7.23
CA ALA A 259 -16.02 -3.34 -8.67
C ALA A 259 -15.00 -4.23 -9.39
N ALA A 260 -13.77 -4.33 -8.87
CA ALA A 260 -12.72 -5.18 -9.43
C ALA A 260 -13.07 -6.67 -9.36
N ARG A 261 -13.68 -7.14 -8.25
CA ARG A 261 -14.10 -8.54 -8.10
C ARG A 261 -15.28 -8.92 -9.02
N ALA A 262 -16.12 -7.97 -9.39
CA ALA A 262 -17.18 -8.19 -10.37
C ALA A 262 -16.65 -8.43 -11.81
N ILE A 263 -15.39 -8.07 -12.09
CA ILE A 263 -14.77 -8.28 -13.40
C ILE A 263 -14.26 -9.73 -13.50
N PRO A 264 -14.69 -10.50 -14.51
CA PRO A 264 -14.19 -11.87 -14.72
C PRO A 264 -12.66 -11.90 -14.84
N PRO A 265 -11.97 -12.90 -14.26
CA PRO A 265 -10.50 -13.02 -14.29
C PRO A 265 -9.92 -12.93 -15.70
N GLY A 266 -10.52 -13.63 -16.68
CA GLY A 266 -10.08 -13.59 -18.09
C GLY A 266 -10.23 -12.23 -18.79
N LYS A 267 -10.91 -11.24 -18.16
CA LYS A 267 -10.91 -9.86 -18.63
C LYS A 267 -9.84 -8.99 -17.96
N LYS A 268 -9.25 -9.45 -16.86
CA LYS A 268 -8.17 -8.73 -16.17
C LYS A 268 -6.83 -8.92 -16.86
N VAL A 269 -6.60 -10.15 -17.34
CA VAL A 269 -5.42 -10.53 -18.10
C VAL A 269 -5.89 -11.17 -19.40
N TYR A 270 -5.69 -10.47 -20.51
CA TYR A 270 -6.19 -10.90 -21.80
C TYR A 270 -5.27 -10.44 -22.94
N ASP A 271 -5.06 -11.30 -23.93
CA ASP A 271 -4.26 -11.01 -25.13
C ASP A 271 -2.84 -10.49 -24.80
N GLY A 272 -2.20 -11.14 -23.83
CA GLY A 272 -0.86 -10.76 -23.38
C GLY A 272 -0.79 -9.47 -22.56
N VAL A 273 -1.92 -8.79 -22.30
CA VAL A 273 -1.98 -7.53 -21.55
C VAL A 273 -2.46 -7.79 -20.13
N ARG A 274 -1.71 -7.30 -19.16
CA ARG A 274 -2.04 -7.32 -17.73
C ARG A 274 -2.77 -6.06 -17.32
N LYS A 275 -3.60 -6.15 -16.25
CA LYS A 275 -4.35 -5.01 -15.69
C LYS A 275 -5.27 -4.34 -16.70
N ARG A 276 -5.83 -5.07 -17.65
CA ARG A 276 -6.63 -4.49 -18.74
C ARG A 276 -7.69 -3.52 -18.25
N PRO A 277 -8.57 -3.86 -17.28
CA PRO A 277 -9.61 -2.95 -16.82
C PRO A 277 -9.06 -1.67 -16.18
N LEU A 278 -7.94 -1.77 -15.45
CA LEU A 278 -7.30 -0.60 -14.85
C LEU A 278 -6.67 0.31 -15.92
N ARG A 279 -6.07 -0.27 -16.96
CA ARG A 279 -5.51 0.47 -18.10
C ARG A 279 -6.60 1.18 -18.89
N ASP A 280 -7.74 0.53 -19.12
CA ASP A 280 -8.90 1.11 -19.80
C ASP A 280 -9.48 2.31 -19.01
N VAL A 281 -9.50 2.23 -17.66
CA VAL A 281 -9.83 3.38 -16.81
C VAL A 281 -8.75 4.45 -16.91
N ALA A 282 -7.48 4.05 -16.82
CA ALA A 282 -6.35 4.98 -16.83
C ALA A 282 -6.29 5.82 -18.12
N GLU A 283 -6.68 5.27 -19.27
CA GLU A 283 -6.74 6.02 -20.54
C GLU A 283 -7.74 7.19 -20.54
N ARG A 284 -8.67 7.23 -19.60
CA ARG A 284 -9.57 8.38 -19.43
C ARG A 284 -8.88 9.59 -18.80
N TYR A 285 -7.75 9.39 -18.12
CA TYR A 285 -7.06 10.39 -17.29
C TYR A 285 -5.58 10.59 -17.64
N LEU A 286 -4.97 9.58 -18.27
CA LEU A 286 -3.55 9.54 -18.57
C LEU A 286 -3.28 9.42 -20.07
N PRO A 287 -2.21 10.00 -20.59
CA PRO A 287 -1.71 9.70 -21.93
C PRO A 287 -1.52 8.20 -22.13
N HIS A 288 -1.78 7.74 -23.36
CA HIS A 288 -1.63 6.32 -23.75
C HIS A 288 -0.23 5.75 -23.42
N SER A 289 0.82 6.56 -23.60
CA SER A 289 2.21 6.23 -23.26
C SER A 289 2.43 5.86 -21.80
N ILE A 290 1.59 6.35 -20.90
CA ILE A 290 1.63 6.07 -19.46
C ILE A 290 0.65 4.94 -19.12
N ALA A 291 -0.59 5.02 -19.61
CA ALA A 291 -1.63 4.03 -19.32
C ALA A 291 -1.26 2.62 -19.78
N GLN A 292 -0.60 2.49 -20.93
CA GLN A 292 -0.20 1.18 -21.50
C GLN A 292 1.24 0.77 -21.16
N TYR A 293 1.98 1.56 -20.37
CA TYR A 293 3.36 1.25 -20.04
C TYR A 293 3.48 0.01 -19.15
N GLU A 294 4.32 -0.95 -19.53
CA GLU A 294 4.67 -2.12 -18.73
C GLU A 294 5.85 -1.84 -17.82
N LYS A 295 5.57 -1.69 -16.54
CA LYS A 295 6.56 -1.37 -15.53
C LYS A 295 7.28 -2.62 -14.98
N LYS A 296 8.55 -2.46 -14.56
CA LYS A 296 9.26 -3.42 -13.69
C LYS A 296 8.70 -3.36 -12.27
N ALA A 297 8.69 -4.50 -11.58
CA ALA A 297 8.32 -4.54 -10.16
C ALA A 297 9.28 -3.69 -9.31
N MET A 298 8.77 -3.11 -8.20
CA MET A 298 9.45 -2.13 -7.34
C MET A 298 10.84 -2.60 -6.89
N GLN A 299 10.97 -3.86 -6.48
CA GLN A 299 12.23 -4.42 -6.01
C GLN A 299 13.36 -4.37 -7.07
N TYR A 300 13.01 -4.31 -8.35
CA TYR A 300 13.97 -4.20 -9.45
C TYR A 300 14.07 -2.78 -10.01
N GLY A 301 12.96 -2.04 -10.00
CA GLY A 301 12.87 -0.70 -10.59
C GLY A 301 13.62 0.36 -9.80
N SER A 302 13.53 0.34 -8.47
CA SER A 302 14.24 1.26 -7.57
C SER A 302 15.76 1.01 -7.51
N GLY A 303 16.21 -0.19 -7.88
CA GLY A 303 17.61 -0.60 -7.75
C GLY A 303 18.04 -1.05 -6.35
N VAL A 304 17.19 -0.92 -5.34
CA VAL A 304 17.50 -1.27 -3.94
C VAL A 304 17.85 -2.76 -3.79
N MET A 305 17.11 -3.67 -4.46
CA MET A 305 17.44 -5.10 -4.43
C MET A 305 18.85 -5.38 -4.95
N ARG A 306 19.27 -4.71 -6.02
CA ARG A 306 20.61 -4.86 -6.59
C ARG A 306 21.68 -4.40 -5.60
N GLU A 307 21.44 -3.31 -4.88
CA GLU A 307 22.36 -2.84 -3.85
C GLU A 307 22.41 -3.78 -2.64
N ILE A 308 21.30 -4.35 -2.21
CA ILE A 308 21.28 -5.38 -1.16
C ILE A 308 22.07 -6.63 -1.61
N GLN A 309 21.94 -7.06 -2.87
CA GLN A 309 22.72 -8.16 -3.44
C GLN A 309 24.23 -7.83 -3.46
N ARG A 310 24.59 -6.59 -3.80
CA ARG A 310 25.97 -6.11 -3.80
C ARG A 310 26.55 -6.11 -2.39
N LEU A 311 25.82 -5.59 -1.42
CA LEU A 311 26.19 -5.58 0.00
C LEU A 311 26.36 -7.02 0.52
N ALA A 312 25.43 -7.91 0.24
CA ALA A 312 25.54 -9.33 0.59
C ALA A 312 26.82 -9.96 0.03
N SER A 313 27.13 -9.68 -1.23
CA SER A 313 28.35 -10.19 -1.90
C SER A 313 29.62 -9.65 -1.23
N GLN A 314 29.66 -8.36 -0.88
CA GLN A 314 30.81 -7.74 -0.18
C GLN A 314 31.02 -8.30 1.24
N LYS A 315 29.95 -8.70 1.92
CA LYS A 315 29.98 -9.32 3.25
C LYS A 315 30.22 -10.84 3.20
N GLY A 316 30.52 -11.40 2.02
CA GLY A 316 30.85 -12.81 1.87
C GLY A 316 29.69 -13.72 1.42
N HIS A 317 28.47 -13.18 1.29
CA HIS A 317 27.25 -13.93 0.93
C HIS A 317 26.94 -13.86 -0.57
N LYS A 318 27.92 -14.23 -1.43
CA LYS A 318 27.80 -14.10 -2.89
C LYS A 318 26.64 -14.92 -3.51
N LYS A 319 26.21 -16.00 -2.86
CA LYS A 319 25.23 -16.95 -3.40
C LYS A 319 23.82 -16.76 -2.83
N SER A 320 23.67 -16.07 -1.72
CA SER A 320 22.40 -16.00 -1.00
C SER A 320 22.24 -14.67 -0.26
N VAL A 321 21.33 -13.84 -0.75
CA VAL A 321 20.87 -12.65 0.00
C VAL A 321 20.18 -13.07 1.29
N GLN A 322 19.46 -14.21 1.26
CA GLN A 322 18.79 -14.75 2.43
C GLN A 322 19.76 -14.99 3.60
N ASP A 323 20.95 -15.56 3.31
CA ASP A 323 21.96 -15.80 4.37
C ASP A 323 22.52 -14.49 4.92
N TYR A 324 22.65 -13.47 4.09
CA TYR A 324 23.04 -12.13 4.54
C TYR A 324 22.00 -11.51 5.47
N LEU A 325 20.72 -11.60 5.11
CA LEU A 325 19.62 -11.13 5.97
C LEU A 325 19.59 -11.90 7.30
N ALA A 326 19.78 -13.23 7.25
CA ALA A 326 19.86 -14.07 8.44
C ALA A 326 21.04 -13.68 9.35
N GLN A 327 22.20 -13.35 8.78
CA GLN A 327 23.35 -12.86 9.54
C GLN A 327 23.04 -11.53 10.24
N ILE A 328 22.39 -10.58 9.55
CA ILE A 328 21.97 -9.31 10.17
C ILE A 328 21.00 -9.60 11.31
N ALA A 329 19.94 -10.36 11.05
CA ALA A 329 18.92 -10.70 12.04
C ALA A 329 19.52 -11.34 13.29
N LYS A 330 20.46 -12.28 13.11
CA LYS A 330 21.18 -12.92 14.23
C LYS A 330 22.03 -11.93 15.03
N LYS A 331 22.73 -11.02 14.33
CA LYS A 331 23.56 -9.98 14.97
C LYS A 331 22.71 -9.03 15.82
N GLU A 332 21.52 -8.69 15.32
CA GLU A 332 20.55 -7.80 15.97
C GLU A 332 19.67 -8.53 17.01
N GLY A 333 19.87 -9.83 17.24
CA GLY A 333 19.11 -10.61 18.23
C GLY A 333 17.64 -10.85 17.83
N LEU A 334 17.32 -10.76 16.54
CA LEU A 334 15.97 -10.99 16.03
C LEU A 334 15.66 -12.49 15.97
N ASN A 335 14.45 -12.88 16.40
CA ASN A 335 13.93 -14.23 16.18
C ASN A 335 13.69 -14.42 14.68
N TYR A 336 14.50 -15.25 14.06
CA TYR A 336 14.47 -15.52 12.63
C TYR A 336 14.17 -17.00 12.40
N ASP A 337 12.92 -17.30 12.08
CA ASP A 337 12.56 -18.63 11.59
C ASP A 337 12.97 -18.70 10.11
N VAL A 338 13.97 -19.53 9.83
CA VAL A 338 14.35 -19.86 8.44
C VAL A 338 13.18 -20.63 7.83
N VAL A 339 12.35 -19.94 7.06
CA VAL A 339 11.39 -20.63 6.20
C VAL A 339 12.18 -21.33 5.11
N THR A 340 12.42 -22.64 5.33
CA THR A 340 13.01 -23.56 4.34
C THR A 340 12.08 -23.78 3.17
#